data_1634efe66f4593b0f109577f3f662dfd
#
_entry.id   1634efe66f4593b0f109577f3f662dfd
#
_cell.length_a   1.000
_cell.length_b   1.000
_cell.length_c   1.000
_cell.angle_alpha   90.00
_cell.angle_beta   90.00
_cell.angle_gamma   90.00
#
_symmetry.space_group_name_H-M   'P 1'
#
loop_
_entity.id
_entity.type
_entity.pdbx_description
1 polymer ?
#
loop_
_entity_poly.entity_id
_entity_poly.type
_entity_poly.pdbx_seq_one_letter_code
_entity_poly.pdbx_strand_id
1 'polypeptide(L)'
;NKSHNWYENDINYGIFIILHQFLSALSSYIGVPADAVRRDYYIVQMMQNLQNSEYAEVCVFKGGTSLSKCYPGSINRFSEDIDLTFIPVEDMTNKKYSKALKRVEDTISAGFLMEKIEDERNDRNKSAFVWPENESKETCRVKLEIGSSVRPDPV
;
A
#
# COMPACT_ATOMS: atom_id res chain seq x y z
N ASN A 1 -14.24 18.51 27.92
CA ASN A 1 -12.85 18.04 27.77
C ASN A 1 -12.45 18.12 26.29
N LYS A 2 -12.08 19.34 25.84
CA LYS A 2 -11.60 19.60 24.45
C LYS A 2 -10.11 19.98 24.40
N SER A 3 -9.35 19.70 25.42
CA SER A 3 -7.96 20.19 25.52
C SER A 3 -6.87 19.22 25.07
N HIS A 4 -7.22 17.97 24.69
CA HIS A 4 -6.22 16.95 24.30
C HIS A 4 -5.88 16.94 22.80
N ASN A 5 -6.66 17.61 21.94
CA ASN A 5 -6.52 17.47 20.50
C ASN A 5 -5.52 18.44 19.83
N TRP A 6 -5.15 19.54 20.51
CA TRP A 6 -4.27 20.55 19.92
C TRP A 6 -2.78 20.10 19.93
N TYR A 7 -2.31 19.49 21.02
CA TYR A 7 -0.91 19.06 21.14
C TYR A 7 -0.56 17.87 20.23
N GLU A 8 -1.48 16.93 20.05
CA GLU A 8 -1.28 15.79 19.13
C GLU A 8 -1.21 16.26 17.67
N ASN A 9 -2.04 17.22 17.29
CA ASN A 9 -2.01 17.78 15.93
C ASN A 9 -0.71 18.54 15.65
N ASP A 10 -0.19 19.31 16.63
CA ASP A 10 1.04 20.06 16.47
C ASP A 10 2.27 19.15 16.38
N ILE A 11 2.31 18.07 17.17
CA ILE A 11 3.39 17.08 17.13
C ILE A 11 3.36 16.33 15.77
N ASN A 12 2.19 15.88 15.32
CA ASN A 12 2.04 15.19 14.06
C ASN A 12 2.43 16.09 12.88
N TYR A 13 2.06 17.37 12.92
CA TYR A 13 2.44 18.34 11.91
C TYR A 13 3.95 18.59 11.89
N GLY A 14 4.58 18.69 13.06
CA GLY A 14 6.03 18.84 13.18
C GLY A 14 6.79 17.63 12.63
N ILE A 15 6.35 16.41 12.94
CA ILE A 15 6.92 15.16 12.41
C ILE A 15 6.76 15.11 10.88
N PHE A 16 5.60 15.50 10.37
CA PHE A 16 5.34 15.56 8.93
C PHE A 16 6.30 16.52 8.20
N ILE A 17 6.55 17.71 8.74
CA ILE A 17 7.49 18.68 8.16
C ILE A 17 8.92 18.09 8.13
N ILE A 18 9.37 17.51 9.23
CA ILE A 18 10.72 16.91 9.32
C ILE A 18 10.86 15.77 8.32
N LEU A 19 9.86 14.90 8.22
CA LEU A 19 9.84 13.81 7.24
C LEU A 19 9.95 14.35 5.81
N HIS A 20 9.14 15.37 5.47
CA HIS A 20 9.18 15.98 4.14
C HIS A 20 10.53 16.59 3.80
N GLN A 21 11.17 17.27 4.75
CA GLN A 21 12.51 17.83 4.58
C GLN A 21 13.55 16.73 4.34
N PHE A 22 13.47 15.64 5.12
CA PHE A 22 14.36 14.48 4.96
C PHE A 22 14.19 13.81 3.59
N LEU A 23 12.95 13.52 3.18
CA LEU A 23 12.67 12.90 1.88
C LEU A 23 13.08 13.80 0.70
N SER A 24 12.94 15.11 0.84
CA SER A 24 13.39 16.08 -0.17
C SER A 24 14.92 16.12 -0.27
N ALA A 25 15.63 16.08 0.86
CA ALA A 25 17.09 16.01 0.87
C ALA A 25 17.59 14.69 0.26
N LEU A 26 16.95 13.57 0.59
CA LEU A 26 17.25 12.27 0.01
C LEU A 26 17.02 12.27 -1.50
N SER A 27 15.90 12.81 -1.97
CA SER A 27 15.58 12.98 -3.39
C SER A 27 16.70 13.71 -4.15
N SER A 28 17.17 14.82 -3.58
CA SER A 28 18.27 15.60 -4.17
C SER A 28 19.59 14.82 -4.20
N TYR A 29 19.86 14.05 -3.14
CA TYR A 29 21.09 13.26 -3.03
C TYR A 29 21.14 12.10 -4.02
N ILE A 30 20.03 11.37 -4.21
CA ILE A 30 19.97 10.19 -5.09
C ILE A 30 19.56 10.54 -6.53
N GLY A 31 19.19 11.80 -6.82
CA GLY A 31 18.79 12.25 -8.16
C GLY A 31 17.44 11.69 -8.64
N VAL A 32 16.51 11.41 -7.72
CA VAL A 32 15.17 10.85 -8.01
C VAL A 32 14.10 11.89 -7.64
N PRO A 33 13.00 12.05 -8.40
CA PRO A 33 11.94 12.98 -8.06
C PRO A 33 11.38 12.78 -6.65
N ALA A 34 11.15 13.88 -5.92
CA ALA A 34 10.71 13.84 -4.52
C ALA A 34 9.38 13.07 -4.34
N ASP A 35 8.47 13.17 -5.31
CA ASP A 35 7.19 12.46 -5.29
C ASP A 35 7.38 10.93 -5.36
N ALA A 36 8.35 10.47 -6.14
CA ALA A 36 8.68 9.05 -6.24
C ALA A 36 9.26 8.53 -4.91
N VAL A 37 10.13 9.30 -4.25
CA VAL A 37 10.71 8.95 -2.94
C VAL A 37 9.61 8.91 -1.87
N ARG A 38 8.71 9.90 -1.85
CA ARG A 38 7.58 9.92 -0.90
C ARG A 38 6.64 8.74 -1.11
N ARG A 39 6.26 8.46 -2.35
CA ARG A 39 5.39 7.34 -2.69
C ARG A 39 5.99 6.01 -2.24
N ASP A 40 7.28 5.82 -2.48
CA ASP A 40 8.01 4.63 -2.04
C ASP A 40 8.00 4.45 -0.51
N TYR A 41 8.18 5.54 0.22
CA TYR A 41 8.05 5.55 1.68
C TYR A 41 6.66 5.08 2.15
N TYR A 42 5.59 5.57 1.53
CA TYR A 42 4.23 5.17 1.88
C TYR A 42 3.90 3.73 1.49
N ILE A 43 4.45 3.23 0.37
CA ILE A 43 4.36 1.81 0.00
C ILE A 43 4.95 0.94 1.11
N VAL A 44 6.10 1.29 1.67
CA VAL A 44 6.69 0.54 2.79
C VAL A 44 5.78 0.55 4.02
N GLN A 45 5.15 1.68 4.35
CA GLN A 45 4.20 1.74 5.47
C GLN A 45 2.96 0.86 5.24
N MET A 46 2.39 0.88 4.04
CA MET A 46 1.26 0.00 3.67
C MET A 46 1.65 -1.48 3.77
N MET A 47 2.85 -1.84 3.33
CA MET A 47 3.36 -3.20 3.45
C MET A 47 3.62 -3.61 4.91
N GLN A 48 4.02 -2.69 5.77
CA GLN A 48 4.12 -2.94 7.22
C GLN A 48 2.76 -3.20 7.85
N ASN A 49 1.70 -2.50 7.41
CA ASN A 49 0.33 -2.81 7.84
C ASN A 49 -0.05 -4.26 7.52
N LEU A 50 0.27 -4.72 6.30
CA LEU A 50 0.03 -6.11 5.91
C LEU A 50 0.88 -7.08 6.76
N GLN A 51 2.18 -6.83 6.90
CA GLN A 51 3.11 -7.69 7.63
C GLN A 51 2.71 -7.89 9.10
N ASN A 52 2.15 -6.86 9.72
CA ASN A 52 1.70 -6.89 11.12
C ASN A 52 0.26 -7.42 11.28
N SER A 53 -0.33 -7.99 10.24
CA SER A 53 -1.70 -8.49 10.23
C SER A 53 -1.77 -10.01 10.12
N GLU A 54 -2.95 -10.56 10.37
CA GLU A 54 -3.27 -11.98 10.14
C GLU A 54 -3.19 -12.40 8.65
N TYR A 55 -3.12 -11.45 7.74
CA TYR A 55 -3.07 -11.69 6.28
C TYR A 55 -1.67 -11.83 5.72
N ALA A 56 -0.63 -11.62 6.53
CA ALA A 56 0.77 -11.65 6.08
C ALA A 56 1.15 -12.95 5.37
N GLU A 57 0.69 -14.09 5.89
CA GLU A 57 1.03 -15.42 5.37
C GLU A 57 0.15 -15.87 4.19
N VAL A 58 -1.00 -15.22 3.99
CA VAL A 58 -1.95 -15.57 2.92
C VAL A 58 -1.96 -14.59 1.77
N CYS A 59 -1.08 -13.59 1.80
CA CYS A 59 -0.89 -12.64 0.72
C CYS A 59 0.52 -12.76 0.15
N VAL A 60 0.62 -12.89 -1.16
CA VAL A 60 1.90 -12.88 -1.88
C VAL A 60 2.05 -11.56 -2.61
N PHE A 61 3.12 -10.86 -2.31
CA PHE A 61 3.50 -9.63 -2.98
C PHE A 61 4.13 -9.96 -4.34
N LYS A 62 3.61 -9.40 -5.41
CA LYS A 62 4.03 -9.65 -6.79
C LYS A 62 4.31 -8.36 -7.55
N GLY A 63 4.67 -8.48 -8.82
CA GLY A 63 4.92 -7.34 -9.71
C GLY A 63 6.30 -6.71 -9.53
N GLY A 64 6.52 -5.58 -10.21
CA GLY A 64 7.80 -4.86 -10.20
C GLY A 64 8.16 -4.30 -8.83
N THR A 65 7.17 -3.91 -8.03
CA THR A 65 7.37 -3.43 -6.66
C THR A 65 7.90 -4.53 -5.75
N SER A 66 7.37 -5.75 -5.88
CA SER A 66 7.92 -6.92 -5.17
C SER A 66 9.40 -7.15 -5.50
N LEU A 67 9.75 -7.12 -6.78
CA LEU A 67 11.14 -7.30 -7.21
C LEU A 67 12.06 -6.22 -6.64
N SER A 68 11.64 -4.96 -6.66
CA SER A 68 12.45 -3.86 -6.14
C SER A 68 12.62 -3.88 -4.62
N LYS A 69 11.60 -4.34 -3.87
CA LYS A 69 11.60 -4.36 -2.39
C LYS A 69 12.17 -5.63 -1.79
N CYS A 70 11.87 -6.78 -2.38
CA CYS A 70 12.31 -8.08 -1.83
C CYS A 70 13.68 -8.53 -2.36
N TYR A 71 14.11 -8.00 -3.50
CA TYR A 71 15.37 -8.35 -4.15
C TYR A 71 16.17 -7.08 -4.49
N PRO A 72 16.83 -6.44 -3.50
CA PRO A 72 17.62 -5.24 -3.70
C PRO A 72 18.67 -5.43 -4.81
N GLY A 73 18.74 -4.48 -5.74
CA GLY A 73 19.65 -4.52 -6.88
C GLY A 73 19.13 -5.26 -8.12
N SER A 74 17.98 -5.93 -8.05
CA SER A 74 17.38 -6.59 -9.22
C SER A 74 16.77 -5.59 -10.21
N ILE A 75 16.15 -4.54 -9.67
CA ILE A 75 15.54 -3.44 -10.45
C ILE A 75 15.80 -2.12 -9.74
N ASN A 76 16.47 -1.20 -10.42
CA ASN A 76 16.71 0.16 -9.91
C ASN A 76 15.59 1.11 -10.34
N ARG A 77 14.38 0.88 -9.85
CA ARG A 77 13.26 1.79 -10.08
C ARG A 77 12.41 1.94 -8.83
N PHE A 78 11.85 3.12 -8.67
CA PHE A 78 10.80 3.38 -7.69
C PHE A 78 9.48 2.80 -8.19
N SER A 79 8.72 2.25 -7.27
CA SER A 79 7.45 1.62 -7.58
C SER A 79 6.29 2.56 -7.34
N GLU A 80 5.21 2.33 -8.09
CA GLU A 80 3.99 3.15 -8.04
C GLU A 80 2.77 2.34 -7.62
N ASP A 81 2.89 1.01 -7.64
CA ASP A 81 1.77 0.09 -7.43
C ASP A 81 2.10 -0.97 -6.38
N ILE A 82 1.09 -1.46 -5.70
CA ILE A 82 1.14 -2.63 -4.83
C ILE A 82 0.25 -3.71 -5.44
N ASP A 83 0.86 -4.80 -5.90
CA ASP A 83 0.16 -5.95 -6.46
C ASP A 83 0.23 -7.11 -5.50
N LEU A 84 -0.92 -7.59 -5.02
CA LEU A 84 -1.02 -8.70 -4.10
C LEU A 84 -1.87 -9.83 -4.69
N THR A 85 -1.45 -11.04 -4.39
CA THR A 85 -2.25 -12.24 -4.60
C THR A 85 -2.65 -12.82 -3.26
N PHE A 86 -3.96 -12.92 -3.03
CA PHE A 86 -4.50 -13.58 -1.86
C PHE A 86 -4.63 -15.10 -2.12
N ILE A 87 -4.04 -15.90 -1.24
CA ILE A 87 -4.05 -17.37 -1.32
C ILE A 87 -4.79 -17.89 -0.08
N PRO A 88 -6.07 -18.25 -0.18
CA PRO A 88 -6.80 -18.77 0.95
C PRO A 88 -6.29 -20.16 1.36
N VAL A 89 -6.29 -20.43 2.65
CA VAL A 89 -5.88 -21.74 3.22
C VAL A 89 -6.88 -22.83 2.84
N GLU A 90 -8.16 -22.47 2.72
CA GLU A 90 -9.26 -23.37 2.39
C GLU A 90 -10.05 -22.85 1.17
N ASP A 91 -10.79 -23.75 0.53
CA ASP A 91 -11.70 -23.37 -0.55
C ASP A 91 -12.80 -22.46 -0.03
N MET A 92 -12.97 -21.32 -0.69
CA MET A 92 -13.93 -20.28 -0.33
C MET A 92 -14.96 -20.08 -1.43
N THR A 93 -16.21 -19.83 -1.02
CA THR A 93 -17.23 -19.30 -1.95
C THR A 93 -16.83 -17.90 -2.41
N ASN A 94 -17.28 -17.49 -3.62
CA ASN A 94 -17.00 -16.16 -4.16
C ASN A 94 -17.33 -15.03 -3.17
N LYS A 95 -18.45 -15.15 -2.45
CA LYS A 95 -18.87 -14.17 -1.44
C LYS A 95 -17.89 -14.08 -0.25
N LYS A 96 -17.42 -15.22 0.26
CA LYS A 96 -16.42 -15.26 1.34
C LYS A 96 -15.08 -14.69 0.84
N TYR A 97 -14.71 -15.03 -0.37
CA TYR A 97 -13.51 -14.55 -1.02
C TYR A 97 -13.52 -13.03 -1.16
N SER A 98 -14.58 -12.48 -1.76
CA SER A 98 -14.76 -11.03 -1.90
C SER A 98 -14.68 -10.28 -0.57
N LYS A 99 -15.25 -10.86 0.50
CA LYS A 99 -15.18 -10.31 1.85
C LYS A 99 -13.75 -10.34 2.43
N ALA A 100 -13.01 -11.43 2.18
CA ALA A 100 -11.61 -11.54 2.60
C ALA A 100 -10.72 -10.51 1.89
N LEU A 101 -10.85 -10.37 0.58
CA LEU A 101 -10.11 -9.36 -0.19
C LEU A 101 -10.39 -7.93 0.30
N LYS A 102 -11.64 -7.62 0.65
CA LYS A 102 -11.99 -6.32 1.22
C LYS A 102 -11.30 -6.09 2.57
N ARG A 103 -11.24 -7.08 3.44
CA ARG A 103 -10.54 -6.95 4.72
C ARG A 103 -9.04 -6.75 4.55
N VAL A 104 -8.42 -7.43 3.59
CA VAL A 104 -7.00 -7.22 3.24
C VAL A 104 -6.80 -5.78 2.74
N GLU A 105 -7.67 -5.30 1.85
CA GLU A 105 -7.65 -3.92 1.36
C GLU A 105 -7.74 -2.90 2.52
N ASP A 106 -8.73 -3.07 3.40
CA ASP A 106 -8.93 -2.20 4.58
C ASP A 106 -7.72 -2.24 5.53
N THR A 107 -7.08 -3.39 5.70
CA THR A 107 -5.89 -3.57 6.54
C THR A 107 -4.69 -2.81 5.97
N ILE A 108 -4.40 -2.98 4.69
CA ILE A 108 -3.25 -2.34 4.03
C ILE A 108 -3.42 -0.83 3.99
N SER A 109 -4.63 -0.35 3.71
CA SER A 109 -4.96 1.08 3.62
C SER A 109 -5.24 1.74 4.97
N ALA A 110 -5.09 1.03 6.09
CA ALA A 110 -5.31 1.60 7.41
C ALA A 110 -4.42 2.83 7.66
N GLY A 111 -5.03 3.95 8.04
CA GLY A 111 -4.35 5.24 8.23
C GLY A 111 -4.13 6.05 6.95
N PHE A 112 -4.68 5.61 5.82
CA PHE A 112 -4.64 6.30 4.53
C PHE A 112 -6.05 6.61 4.02
N LEU A 113 -6.15 7.58 3.11
CA LEU A 113 -7.34 7.79 2.32
C LEU A 113 -7.38 6.78 1.17
N MET A 114 -8.58 6.35 0.78
CA MET A 114 -8.77 5.36 -0.26
C MET A 114 -9.94 5.73 -1.18
N GLU A 115 -9.72 5.56 -2.47
CA GLU A 115 -10.74 5.68 -3.52
C GLU A 115 -10.77 4.41 -4.36
N LYS A 116 -11.92 3.74 -4.39
CA LYS A 116 -12.11 2.49 -5.12
C LYS A 116 -12.18 2.74 -6.62
N ILE A 117 -11.55 1.86 -7.40
CA ILE A 117 -11.62 1.85 -8.86
C ILE A 117 -12.72 0.85 -9.25
N GLU A 118 -13.97 1.31 -9.32
CA GLU A 118 -15.15 0.44 -9.36
C GLU A 118 -15.21 -0.47 -10.60
N ASP A 119 -14.74 -0.04 -11.75
CA ASP A 119 -14.67 -0.81 -13.00
C ASP A 119 -13.62 -1.94 -12.98
N GLU A 120 -12.67 -1.89 -12.05
CA GLU A 120 -11.65 -2.94 -11.84
C GLU A 120 -11.99 -3.87 -10.66
N ARG A 121 -13.20 -3.81 -10.11
CA ARG A 121 -13.58 -4.55 -8.90
C ARG A 121 -14.61 -5.66 -9.21
N ASN A 122 -14.37 -6.82 -8.62
CA ASN A 122 -15.30 -7.95 -8.65
C ASN A 122 -15.07 -8.86 -7.42
N ASP A 123 -15.68 -10.05 -7.40
CA ASP A 123 -15.51 -10.97 -6.27
C ASP A 123 -14.09 -11.52 -6.12
N ARG A 124 -13.28 -11.47 -7.16
CA ARG A 124 -11.93 -12.03 -7.23
C ARG A 124 -10.84 -10.97 -7.35
N ASN A 125 -11.20 -9.70 -7.46
CA ASN A 125 -10.26 -8.58 -7.56
C ASN A 125 -10.78 -7.35 -6.85
N LYS A 126 -9.89 -6.64 -6.15
CA LYS A 126 -10.14 -5.32 -5.56
C LYS A 126 -9.03 -4.38 -5.98
N SER A 127 -9.42 -3.25 -6.52
CA SER A 127 -8.50 -2.19 -6.93
C SER A 127 -8.91 -0.87 -6.31
N ALA A 128 -7.93 -0.10 -5.83
CA ALA A 128 -8.14 1.21 -5.25
C ALA A 128 -6.90 2.08 -5.41
N PHE A 129 -7.08 3.40 -5.40
CA PHE A 129 -6.02 4.35 -5.14
C PHE A 129 -5.96 4.65 -3.64
N VAL A 130 -4.75 4.67 -3.08
CA VAL A 130 -4.48 4.90 -1.66
C VAL A 130 -3.44 5.99 -1.53
N TRP A 131 -3.65 6.98 -0.66
CA TRP A 131 -2.72 8.08 -0.42
C TRP A 131 -2.84 8.61 1.01
N PRO A 132 -1.78 9.23 1.58
CA PRO A 132 -1.86 9.82 2.92
C PRO A 132 -2.74 11.07 2.93
N GLU A 133 -3.44 11.30 4.04
CA GLU A 133 -4.35 12.45 4.21
C GLU A 133 -3.65 13.81 4.00
N ASN A 134 -2.38 13.92 4.41
CA ASN A 134 -1.60 15.16 4.33
C ASN A 134 -0.86 15.37 3.00
N GLU A 135 -1.11 14.52 2.01
CA GLU A 135 -0.47 14.57 0.70
C GLU A 135 -1.50 14.77 -0.43
N SER A 136 -1.04 15.29 -1.56
CA SER A 136 -1.86 15.36 -2.76
C SER A 136 -2.05 13.96 -3.36
N LYS A 137 -3.30 13.63 -3.69
CA LYS A 137 -3.64 12.40 -4.40
C LYS A 137 -2.91 12.27 -5.72
N GLU A 138 -2.74 13.37 -6.45
CA GLU A 138 -2.11 13.39 -7.77
C GLU A 138 -0.64 12.98 -7.72
N THR A 139 0.07 13.31 -6.63
CA THR A 139 1.52 13.10 -6.52
C THR A 139 1.88 11.85 -5.71
N CYS A 140 1.08 11.51 -4.70
CA CYS A 140 1.43 10.46 -3.73
C CYS A 140 0.51 9.23 -3.75
N ARG A 141 -0.48 9.15 -4.66
CA ARG A 141 -1.33 7.96 -4.75
C ARG A 141 -0.54 6.73 -5.16
N VAL A 142 -0.88 5.63 -4.54
CA VAL A 142 -0.42 4.28 -4.87
C VAL A 142 -1.62 3.49 -5.39
N LYS A 143 -1.48 2.78 -6.50
CA LYS A 143 -2.51 1.84 -6.94
C LYS A 143 -2.33 0.54 -6.16
N LEU A 144 -3.36 0.13 -5.44
CA LEU A 144 -3.42 -1.13 -4.71
C LEU A 144 -4.32 -2.11 -5.49
N GLU A 145 -3.75 -3.23 -5.87
CA GLU A 145 -4.48 -4.33 -6.53
C GLU A 145 -4.34 -5.60 -5.70
N ILE A 146 -5.48 -6.22 -5.36
CA ILE A 146 -5.53 -7.47 -4.61
C ILE A 146 -6.38 -8.44 -5.40
N GLY A 147 -5.74 -9.47 -5.95
CA GLY A 147 -6.41 -10.46 -6.78
C GLY A 147 -6.35 -11.87 -6.21
N SER A 148 -7.11 -12.78 -6.82
CA SER A 148 -7.03 -14.20 -6.54
C SER A 148 -5.82 -14.82 -7.21
N SER A 149 -5.22 -15.83 -6.56
CA SER A 149 -4.30 -16.72 -7.27
C SER A 149 -5.07 -17.48 -8.35
N VAL A 150 -4.59 -17.42 -9.59
CA VAL A 150 -4.89 -18.46 -10.55
C VAL A 150 -4.00 -19.63 -10.15
N ARG A 151 -4.58 -20.65 -9.50
CA ARG A 151 -3.87 -21.93 -9.36
C ARG A 151 -3.73 -22.48 -10.78
N PRO A 152 -2.52 -22.81 -11.26
CA PRO A 152 -2.42 -23.64 -12.44
C PRO A 152 -3.18 -24.93 -12.16
N ASP A 153 -4.00 -25.39 -13.13
CA ASP A 153 -4.63 -26.69 -13.02
C ASP A 153 -3.55 -27.74 -12.71
N PRO A 154 -3.81 -28.65 -11.78
CA PRO A 154 -2.86 -29.73 -11.54
C PRO A 154 -2.68 -30.52 -12.84
N VAL A 155 -1.44 -30.53 -13.29
CA VAL A 155 -1.00 -31.32 -14.46
C VAL A 155 -1.02 -32.80 -14.09
#